data_5ff7b1968ccdeaaf7cf06fe7bd23f75c
#
_entry.id   5ff7b1968ccdeaaf7cf06fe7bd23f75c
#
_cell.length_a   1.000
_cell.length_b   1.000
_cell.length_c   1.000
_cell.angle_alpha   90.00
_cell.angle_beta   90.00
_cell.angle_gamma   90.00
#
_symmetry.space_group_name_H-M   'P 1'
#
loop_
_entity.id
_entity.type
_entity.pdbx_description
1 polymer ?
#
loop_
_entity_poly.entity_id
_entity_poly.type
_entity_poly.pdbx_seq_one_letter_code
_entity_poly.pdbx_strand_id
1 'polypeptide(L)'
;METDNSKKMIIIGVVAIIIIAIILVIINRKPELVYTISKANDGTDGILITSKSELDDLVKKIGIGENIETNKYKKATLSERYNDEFFNEKKLAVIAVYEDDSKEYIHSIDEVIYDSSKTTATINYTYKGDIYLGTLGNTWYTVMLVEVEPTVTTLNFVNSAQK
;
A
#
# COMPACT_ATOMS: atom_id res chain seq x y z
N MET A 1 39.09 -44.37 -7.64
CA MET A 1 37.71 -44.29 -7.07
C MET A 1 37.50 -43.08 -6.15
N GLU A 2 38.51 -42.35 -5.70
CA GLU A 2 38.39 -41.16 -4.83
C GLU A 2 37.96 -39.86 -5.53
N THR A 3 38.24 -39.71 -6.82
CA THR A 3 37.96 -38.44 -7.53
C THR A 3 36.46 -38.17 -7.82
N ASP A 4 35.60 -39.19 -7.82
CA ASP A 4 34.18 -39.06 -8.12
C ASP A 4 33.37 -38.56 -6.89
N ASN A 5 33.73 -39.00 -5.70
CA ASN A 5 33.12 -38.55 -4.44
C ASN A 5 33.46 -37.09 -4.12
N SER A 6 34.66 -36.63 -4.43
CA SER A 6 35.08 -35.24 -4.25
C SER A 6 34.30 -34.30 -5.16
N LYS A 7 34.10 -34.66 -6.43
CA LYS A 7 33.27 -33.88 -7.38
C LYS A 7 31.81 -33.82 -6.96
N LYS A 8 31.23 -34.92 -6.47
CA LYS A 8 29.84 -34.93 -5.96
C LYS A 8 29.67 -34.04 -4.73
N MET A 9 30.64 -34.03 -3.80
CA MET A 9 30.60 -33.15 -2.63
C MET A 9 30.67 -31.65 -3.02
N ILE A 10 31.52 -31.32 -4.00
CA ILE A 10 31.62 -29.94 -4.51
C ILE A 10 30.30 -29.49 -5.13
N ILE A 11 29.64 -30.32 -5.95
CA ILE A 11 28.36 -30.00 -6.58
C ILE A 11 27.26 -29.78 -5.52
N ILE A 12 27.20 -30.65 -4.50
CA ILE A 12 26.23 -30.52 -3.41
C ILE A 12 26.45 -29.20 -2.64
N GLY A 13 27.72 -28.86 -2.36
CA GLY A 13 28.06 -27.60 -1.70
C GLY A 13 27.63 -26.36 -2.50
N VAL A 14 27.89 -26.37 -3.81
CA VAL A 14 27.48 -25.25 -4.70
C VAL A 14 25.97 -25.12 -4.76
N VAL A 15 25.22 -26.22 -4.89
CA VAL A 15 23.75 -26.21 -4.91
C VAL A 15 23.20 -25.68 -3.58
N ALA A 16 23.74 -26.07 -2.45
CA ALA A 16 23.33 -25.59 -1.14
C ALA A 16 23.53 -24.06 -0.99
N ILE A 17 24.67 -23.54 -1.46
CA ILE A 17 24.97 -22.10 -1.44
C ILE A 17 23.96 -21.33 -2.32
N ILE A 18 23.63 -21.82 -3.51
CA ILE A 18 22.64 -21.20 -4.40
C ILE A 18 21.26 -21.18 -3.74
N ILE A 19 20.84 -22.28 -3.11
CA ILE A 19 19.55 -22.34 -2.42
C ILE A 19 19.50 -21.32 -1.27
N ILE A 20 20.55 -21.23 -0.47
CA ILE A 20 20.65 -20.27 0.64
C ILE A 20 20.61 -18.83 0.09
N ALA A 21 21.33 -18.54 -0.99
CA ALA A 21 21.30 -17.22 -1.62
C ALA A 21 19.88 -16.84 -2.14
N ILE A 22 19.17 -17.78 -2.76
CA ILE A 22 17.80 -17.58 -3.22
C ILE A 22 16.87 -17.32 -2.03
N ILE A 23 16.99 -18.10 -0.96
CA ILE A 23 16.19 -17.93 0.27
C ILE A 23 16.45 -16.55 0.89
N LEU A 24 17.71 -16.12 0.97
CA LEU A 24 18.07 -14.79 1.49
C LEU A 24 17.51 -13.66 0.62
N VAL A 25 17.51 -13.81 -0.70
CA VAL A 25 16.89 -12.82 -1.61
C VAL A 25 15.38 -12.75 -1.40
N ILE A 26 14.70 -13.89 -1.22
CA ILE A 26 13.25 -13.93 -0.99
C ILE A 26 12.90 -13.31 0.36
N ILE A 27 13.65 -13.64 1.42
CA ILE A 27 13.39 -13.12 2.79
C ILE A 27 13.66 -11.61 2.88
N ASN A 28 14.67 -11.09 2.14
CA ASN A 28 15.05 -9.68 2.16
C ASN A 28 14.29 -8.81 1.12
N ARG A 29 13.41 -9.39 0.29
CA ARG A 29 12.57 -8.58 -0.58
C ARG A 29 11.65 -7.70 0.28
N LYS A 30 11.84 -6.39 0.19
CA LYS A 30 10.85 -5.46 0.72
C LYS A 30 9.51 -5.76 0.03
N PRO A 31 8.41 -5.86 0.78
CA PRO A 31 7.10 -6.00 0.17
C PRO A 31 6.89 -4.86 -0.83
N GLU A 32 6.36 -5.21 -1.99
CA GLU A 32 6.09 -4.22 -3.02
C GLU A 32 5.00 -3.28 -2.50
N LEU A 33 5.33 -1.98 -2.43
CA LEU A 33 4.37 -0.95 -2.08
C LEU A 33 3.38 -0.77 -3.23
N VAL A 34 2.11 -1.06 -2.98
CA VAL A 34 1.01 -0.81 -3.92
C VAL A 34 -0.01 0.08 -3.24
N TYR A 35 -0.32 1.20 -3.87
CA TYR A 35 -1.35 2.10 -3.40
C TYR A 35 -2.14 2.71 -4.55
N THR A 36 -3.30 3.21 -4.21
CA THR A 36 -4.27 3.79 -5.12
C THR A 36 -4.74 5.12 -4.56
N ILE A 37 -4.96 6.08 -5.44
CA ILE A 37 -5.48 7.40 -5.11
C ILE A 37 -6.82 7.60 -5.82
N SER A 38 -7.80 8.16 -5.11
CA SER A 38 -9.11 8.55 -5.62
C SER A 38 -9.60 9.81 -4.93
N LYS A 39 -10.73 10.35 -5.41
CA LYS A 39 -11.41 11.49 -4.76
C LYS A 39 -12.65 11.00 -4.01
N ALA A 40 -12.99 11.70 -2.93
CA ALA A 40 -14.21 11.48 -2.17
C ALA A 40 -14.87 12.80 -1.78
N ASN A 41 -16.13 12.73 -1.35
CA ASN A 41 -16.91 13.88 -0.91
C ASN A 41 -16.74 14.18 0.59
N ASP A 42 -16.27 13.20 1.37
CA ASP A 42 -16.08 13.30 2.82
C ASP A 42 -14.81 12.57 3.26
N GLY A 43 -14.35 12.84 4.48
CA GLY A 43 -13.11 12.34 5.04
C GLY A 43 -13.28 11.09 5.89
N THR A 44 -12.16 10.42 6.13
CA THR A 44 -12.03 9.37 7.14
C THR A 44 -10.64 9.39 7.78
N ASP A 45 -10.60 9.24 9.09
CA ASP A 45 -9.36 8.94 9.81
C ASP A 45 -8.95 7.50 9.51
N GLY A 46 -7.70 7.21 9.36
CA GLY A 46 -7.18 5.91 8.89
C GLY A 46 -7.93 4.68 9.40
N ILE A 47 -8.48 3.91 8.51
CA ILE A 47 -9.25 2.69 8.79
C ILE A 47 -8.69 1.48 8.04
N LEU A 48 -8.91 0.29 8.60
CA LEU A 48 -8.57 -0.99 7.99
C LEU A 48 -9.84 -1.60 7.39
N ILE A 49 -9.82 -1.88 6.10
CA ILE A 49 -10.88 -2.57 5.36
C ILE A 49 -10.44 -4.00 5.10
N THR A 50 -11.28 -4.95 5.48
CA THR A 50 -10.97 -6.38 5.48
C THR A 50 -11.82 -7.19 4.51
N SER A 51 -12.85 -6.56 3.92
CA SER A 51 -13.76 -7.20 2.97
C SER A 51 -14.27 -6.24 1.90
N LYS A 52 -14.74 -6.81 0.80
CA LYS A 52 -15.39 -6.04 -0.27
C LYS A 52 -16.63 -5.29 0.24
N SER A 53 -17.41 -5.92 1.12
CA SER A 53 -18.61 -5.29 1.71
C SER A 53 -18.26 -4.06 2.54
N GLU A 54 -17.19 -4.10 3.35
CA GLU A 54 -16.73 -2.94 4.12
C GLU A 54 -16.25 -1.82 3.21
N LEU A 55 -15.58 -2.16 2.09
CA LEU A 55 -15.19 -1.16 1.09
C LEU A 55 -16.41 -0.51 0.44
N ASP A 56 -17.41 -1.30 0.03
CA ASP A 56 -18.64 -0.78 -0.60
C ASP A 56 -19.42 0.14 0.35
N ASP A 57 -19.45 -0.19 1.62
CA ASP A 57 -20.08 0.67 2.65
C ASP A 57 -19.30 1.97 2.84
N LEU A 58 -17.98 1.92 2.84
CA LEU A 58 -17.14 3.12 2.88
C LEU A 58 -17.34 3.99 1.64
N VAL A 59 -17.32 3.39 0.44
CA VAL A 59 -17.57 4.07 -0.85
C VAL A 59 -18.88 4.85 -0.81
N LYS A 60 -19.96 4.22 -0.35
CA LYS A 60 -21.26 4.87 -0.19
C LYS A 60 -21.25 5.98 0.85
N LYS A 61 -20.57 5.75 1.98
CA LYS A 61 -20.53 6.66 3.13
C LYS A 61 -19.82 7.98 2.79
N ILE A 62 -18.64 7.91 2.17
CA ILE A 62 -17.81 9.09 1.90
C ILE A 62 -17.76 9.48 0.42
N GLY A 63 -18.42 8.73 -0.46
CA GLY A 63 -18.53 9.05 -1.89
C GLY A 63 -17.22 8.91 -2.64
N ILE A 64 -16.50 7.79 -2.48
CA ILE A 64 -15.27 7.53 -3.24
C ILE A 64 -15.60 7.32 -4.71
N GLY A 65 -14.86 8.02 -5.59
CA GLY A 65 -15.01 7.88 -7.04
C GLY A 65 -14.47 6.55 -7.56
N GLU A 66 -15.14 6.01 -8.58
CA GLU A 66 -14.71 4.75 -9.24
C GLU A 66 -13.39 4.88 -10.02
N ASN A 67 -13.07 6.07 -10.50
CA ASN A 67 -11.81 6.31 -11.21
C ASN A 67 -10.66 6.38 -10.23
N ILE A 68 -9.69 5.50 -10.39
CA ILE A 68 -8.55 5.41 -9.50
C ILE A 68 -7.23 5.59 -10.27
N GLU A 69 -6.26 6.19 -9.59
CA GLU A 69 -4.87 6.25 -10.01
C GLU A 69 -4.05 5.31 -9.13
N THR A 70 -3.28 4.44 -9.74
CA THR A 70 -2.42 3.52 -8.99
C THR A 70 -0.97 3.70 -9.40
N ASN A 71 -0.06 3.47 -8.47
CA ASN A 71 1.37 3.50 -8.74
C ASN A 71 1.85 2.32 -9.59
N LYS A 72 1.03 1.28 -9.78
CA LYS A 72 1.40 0.03 -10.48
C LYS A 72 0.57 -0.28 -11.71
N TYR A 73 -0.71 -0.02 -11.71
CA TYR A 73 -1.65 -0.46 -12.75
C TYR A 73 -2.19 0.71 -13.56
N LYS A 74 -2.13 0.60 -14.88
CA LYS A 74 -2.38 1.73 -15.79
C LYS A 74 -3.84 2.14 -15.97
N LYS A 75 -4.83 1.52 -15.53
CA LYS A 75 -6.26 1.88 -15.52
C LYS A 75 -7.04 0.72 -14.91
N ALA A 76 -7.69 0.95 -13.83
CA ALA A 76 -8.68 0.07 -13.27
C ALA A 76 -9.75 0.94 -12.62
N THR A 77 -10.94 0.43 -12.45
CA THR A 77 -11.92 1.00 -11.54
C THR A 77 -11.66 0.49 -10.13
N LEU A 78 -12.19 1.19 -9.15
CA LEU A 78 -12.09 0.80 -7.75
C LEU A 78 -12.64 -0.62 -7.52
N SER A 79 -13.81 -0.89 -8.09
CA SER A 79 -14.51 -2.18 -7.96
C SER A 79 -13.80 -3.34 -8.67
N GLU A 80 -13.17 -3.10 -9.83
CA GLU A 80 -12.37 -4.12 -10.52
C GLU A 80 -11.10 -4.48 -9.75
N ARG A 81 -10.44 -3.48 -9.15
CA ARG A 81 -9.18 -3.69 -8.42
C ARG A 81 -9.41 -4.39 -7.09
N TYR A 82 -10.39 -3.94 -6.32
CA TYR A 82 -10.62 -4.38 -4.95
C TYR A 82 -11.88 -5.24 -4.86
N ASN A 83 -11.84 -6.39 -5.55
CA ASN A 83 -12.88 -7.41 -5.57
C ASN A 83 -12.70 -8.44 -4.43
N ASP A 84 -13.55 -9.45 -4.35
CA ASP A 84 -13.48 -10.48 -3.31
C ASP A 84 -12.17 -11.28 -3.34
N GLU A 85 -11.58 -11.52 -4.54
CA GLU A 85 -10.30 -12.22 -4.67
C GLU A 85 -9.17 -11.43 -4.01
N PHE A 86 -9.17 -10.10 -4.19
CA PHE A 86 -8.21 -9.23 -3.51
C PHE A 86 -8.28 -9.40 -1.99
N PHE A 87 -9.47 -9.38 -1.40
CA PHE A 87 -9.65 -9.47 0.05
C PHE A 87 -9.36 -10.86 0.64
N ASN A 88 -9.25 -11.89 -0.18
CA ASN A 88 -8.73 -13.20 0.26
C ASN A 88 -7.22 -13.16 0.55
N GLU A 89 -6.48 -12.25 -0.08
CA GLU A 89 -5.01 -12.22 -0.02
C GLU A 89 -4.46 -10.98 0.68
N LYS A 90 -5.22 -9.88 0.70
CA LYS A 90 -4.77 -8.57 1.20
C LYS A 90 -5.88 -7.87 1.98
N LYS A 91 -5.50 -6.78 2.66
CA LYS A 91 -6.40 -5.81 3.26
C LYS A 91 -6.07 -4.42 2.72
N LEU A 92 -6.97 -3.46 2.94
CA LEU A 92 -6.74 -2.06 2.59
C LEU A 92 -6.66 -1.21 3.85
N ALA A 93 -5.58 -0.43 3.95
CA ALA A 93 -5.48 0.70 4.84
C ALA A 93 -5.95 1.94 4.09
N VAL A 94 -6.90 2.68 4.63
CA VAL A 94 -7.54 3.82 3.95
C VAL A 94 -7.45 5.06 4.81
N ILE A 95 -6.99 6.17 4.22
CA ILE A 95 -7.03 7.50 4.82
C ILE A 95 -7.55 8.50 3.79
N ALA A 96 -8.34 9.49 4.23
CA ALA A 96 -8.81 10.58 3.39
C ALA A 96 -8.34 11.91 3.95
N VAL A 97 -7.71 12.74 3.11
CA VAL A 97 -7.17 14.05 3.47
C VAL A 97 -7.91 15.14 2.71
N TYR A 98 -8.22 16.24 3.42
CA TYR A 98 -8.96 17.38 2.88
C TYR A 98 -8.09 18.19 1.92
N GLU A 99 -8.67 18.58 0.78
CA GLU A 99 -8.09 19.46 -0.23
C GLU A 99 -9.07 20.51 -0.73
N ASP A 100 -8.54 21.58 -1.29
CA ASP A 100 -9.32 22.66 -1.90
C ASP A 100 -8.56 23.29 -3.07
N ASP A 101 -9.25 24.10 -3.88
CA ASP A 101 -8.67 24.77 -5.05
C ASP A 101 -7.67 25.91 -4.70
N SER A 102 -7.47 26.22 -3.42
CA SER A 102 -6.57 27.32 -3.02
C SER A 102 -5.10 26.95 -3.04
N LYS A 103 -4.77 25.65 -3.10
CA LYS A 103 -3.40 25.13 -3.04
C LYS A 103 -3.18 24.03 -4.05
N GLU A 104 -1.95 23.85 -4.43
CA GLU A 104 -1.48 22.63 -5.07
C GLU A 104 -1.03 21.65 -3.99
N TYR A 105 -1.59 20.44 -4.01
CA TYR A 105 -1.30 19.42 -3.01
C TYR A 105 -0.39 18.34 -3.59
N ILE A 106 0.61 18.00 -2.78
CA ILE A 106 1.49 16.85 -3.04
C ILE A 106 1.06 15.75 -2.09
N HIS A 107 0.78 14.57 -2.64
CA HIS A 107 0.42 13.40 -1.85
C HIS A 107 1.04 12.12 -2.44
N SER A 108 1.61 11.31 -1.56
CA SER A 108 2.20 10.02 -1.90
C SER A 108 2.21 9.10 -0.70
N ILE A 109 2.27 7.80 -0.95
CA ILE A 109 2.65 6.84 0.07
C ILE A 109 4.15 6.59 -0.08
N ASP A 110 4.90 6.86 0.97
CA ASP A 110 6.35 6.80 0.95
C ASP A 110 6.84 5.38 1.26
N GLU A 111 6.27 4.75 2.30
CA GLU A 111 6.60 3.38 2.69
C GLU A 111 5.54 2.78 3.61
N VAL A 112 5.55 1.45 3.71
CA VAL A 112 4.81 0.69 4.73
C VAL A 112 5.81 -0.12 5.55
N ILE A 113 5.83 0.13 6.86
CA ILE A 113 6.69 -0.56 7.82
C ILE A 113 5.82 -1.51 8.64
N TYR A 114 6.21 -2.77 8.70
CA TYR A 114 5.55 -3.78 9.50
C TYR A 114 6.35 -4.07 10.77
N ASP A 115 5.66 -4.37 11.86
CA ASP A 115 6.28 -4.99 13.02
C ASP A 115 6.77 -6.42 12.71
N SER A 116 7.50 -7.06 13.63
CA SER A 116 8.05 -8.39 13.41
C SER A 116 7.00 -9.48 13.21
N SER A 117 5.81 -9.30 13.75
CA SER A 117 4.66 -10.21 13.62
C SER A 117 3.79 -9.91 12.40
N LYS A 118 4.03 -8.78 11.71
CA LYS A 118 3.22 -8.24 10.61
C LYS A 118 1.75 -7.99 11.00
N THR A 119 1.49 -7.74 12.26
CA THR A 119 0.15 -7.41 12.76
C THR A 119 -0.10 -5.91 12.84
N THR A 120 0.97 -5.12 12.90
CA THR A 120 0.91 -3.65 12.86
C THR A 120 1.55 -3.15 11.58
N ALA A 121 0.86 -2.30 10.83
CA ALA A 121 1.40 -1.56 9.69
C ALA A 121 1.48 -0.07 10.02
N THR A 122 2.68 0.51 9.90
CA THR A 122 2.91 1.96 9.93
C THR A 122 3.05 2.45 8.50
N ILE A 123 2.15 3.32 8.07
CA ILE A 123 2.09 3.88 6.73
C ILE A 123 2.61 5.31 6.81
N ASN A 124 3.81 5.51 6.27
CA ASN A 124 4.39 6.83 6.09
C ASN A 124 3.87 7.41 4.78
N TYR A 125 3.27 8.59 4.85
CA TYR A 125 2.75 9.28 3.68
C TYR A 125 3.18 10.75 3.69
N THR A 126 3.28 11.35 2.52
CA THR A 126 3.46 12.78 2.35
C THR A 126 2.13 13.40 1.94
N TYR A 127 1.72 14.42 2.69
CA TYR A 127 0.60 15.29 2.36
C TYR A 127 0.96 16.73 2.72
N LYS A 128 1.07 17.58 1.72
CA LYS A 128 1.50 18.96 1.88
C LYS A 128 0.85 19.83 0.81
N GLY A 129 0.28 20.96 1.20
CA GLY A 129 -0.18 22.01 0.29
C GLY A 129 0.84 23.12 0.21
N ASP A 130 1.47 23.30 -0.95
CA ASP A 130 2.65 24.17 -1.10
C ASP A 130 2.36 25.50 -1.78
N ILE A 131 1.43 25.57 -2.72
CA ILE A 131 1.21 26.75 -3.55
C ILE A 131 -0.19 27.29 -3.33
N TYR A 132 -0.28 28.60 -3.04
CA TYR A 132 -1.57 29.29 -2.98
C TYR A 132 -1.97 29.71 -4.39
N LEU A 133 -3.05 29.13 -4.92
CA LEU A 133 -3.53 29.33 -6.28
C LEU A 133 -4.64 30.41 -6.39
N GLY A 134 -5.10 30.98 -5.28
CA GLY A 134 -6.13 32.04 -5.33
C GLY A 134 -7.28 31.84 -4.34
N THR A 135 -8.50 32.14 -4.77
CA THR A 135 -9.69 32.08 -3.92
C THR A 135 -10.15 30.65 -3.72
N LEU A 136 -10.65 30.35 -2.50
CA LEU A 136 -11.34 29.11 -2.19
C LEU A 136 -12.46 28.85 -3.20
N GLY A 137 -12.40 27.71 -3.86
CA GLY A 137 -13.39 27.23 -4.80
C GLY A 137 -13.99 25.90 -4.33
N ASN A 138 -13.77 24.85 -5.11
CA ASN A 138 -14.26 23.53 -4.75
C ASN A 138 -13.40 22.91 -3.66
N THR A 139 -14.02 22.05 -2.88
CA THR A 139 -13.38 21.26 -1.84
C THR A 139 -13.65 19.78 -2.06
N TRP A 140 -12.70 18.92 -1.74
CA TRP A 140 -12.84 17.47 -1.81
C TRP A 140 -11.91 16.79 -0.82
N TYR A 141 -11.99 15.48 -0.75
CA TYR A 141 -11.01 14.66 -0.04
C TYR A 141 -10.24 13.79 -1.03
N THR A 142 -8.93 13.74 -0.87
CA THR A 142 -8.09 12.77 -1.57
C THR A 142 -7.97 11.53 -0.70
N VAL A 143 -8.43 10.40 -1.23
CA VAL A 143 -8.40 9.10 -0.57
C VAL A 143 -7.18 8.34 -1.03
N MET A 144 -6.37 7.91 -0.08
CA MET A 144 -5.24 7.00 -0.31
C MET A 144 -5.60 5.61 0.23
N LEU A 145 -5.59 4.61 -0.66
CA LEU A 145 -5.85 3.21 -0.35
C LEU A 145 -4.53 2.44 -0.49
N VAL A 146 -4.04 1.86 0.59
CA VAL A 146 -2.75 1.17 0.65
C VAL A 146 -2.97 -0.32 0.87
N GLU A 147 -2.41 -1.15 -0.02
CA GLU A 147 -2.49 -2.59 0.12
C GLU A 147 -1.56 -3.07 1.24
N VAL A 148 -2.12 -3.78 2.22
CA VAL A 148 -1.36 -4.30 3.37
C VAL A 148 -1.53 -5.80 3.53
N GLU A 149 -0.63 -6.42 4.31
CA GLU A 149 -0.66 -7.86 4.57
C GLU A 149 -1.95 -8.29 5.29
N PRO A 150 -2.46 -9.51 5.02
CA PRO A 150 -3.73 -9.97 5.58
C PRO A 150 -3.69 -10.16 7.11
N THR A 151 -2.49 -10.29 7.68
CA THR A 151 -2.27 -10.40 9.13
C THR A 151 -2.42 -9.09 9.88
N VAL A 152 -2.44 -7.94 9.19
CA VAL A 152 -2.56 -6.61 9.83
C VAL A 152 -3.88 -6.48 10.55
N THR A 153 -3.82 -6.00 11.79
CA THR A 153 -4.96 -5.69 12.65
C THR A 153 -4.90 -4.26 13.21
N THR A 154 -3.73 -3.64 13.17
CA THR A 154 -3.49 -2.29 13.69
C THR A 154 -2.82 -1.43 12.62
N LEU A 155 -3.30 -0.19 12.47
CA LEU A 155 -2.76 0.80 11.55
C LEU A 155 -2.24 2.03 12.29
N ASN A 156 -1.10 2.55 11.82
CA ASN A 156 -0.59 3.86 12.17
C ASN A 156 -0.34 4.65 10.87
N PHE A 157 -0.88 5.86 10.76
CA PHE A 157 -0.60 6.77 9.66
C PHE A 157 0.29 7.92 10.15
N VAL A 158 1.40 8.17 9.44
CA VAL A 158 2.39 9.19 9.80
C VAL A 158 2.63 10.10 8.60
N ASN A 159 2.26 11.38 8.72
CA ASN A 159 2.55 12.37 7.70
C ASN A 159 4.01 12.83 7.80
N SER A 160 4.82 12.47 6.82
CA SER A 160 6.25 12.79 6.75
C SER A 160 6.54 14.28 6.53
N ALA A 161 5.58 15.02 5.97
CA ALA A 161 5.72 16.46 5.73
C ALA A 161 5.59 17.34 7.00
N GLN A 162 5.18 16.75 8.13
CA GLN A 162 4.99 17.46 9.41
C GLN A 162 6.17 17.28 10.38
N LYS A 163 7.27 16.68 9.94
CA LYS A 163 8.48 16.48 10.74
C LYS A 163 9.49 17.60 10.57
#